data_538f642825fab655b62ea6e78d1f5e69
#
_entry.id   538f642825fab655b62ea6e78d1f5e69
#
_cell.length_a   1.000
_cell.length_b   1.000
_cell.length_c   1.000
_cell.angle_alpha   90.00
_cell.angle_beta   90.00
_cell.angle_gamma   90.00
#
_symmetry.space_group_name_H-M   'P 1'
#
loop_
_entity.id
_entity.type
_entity.pdbx_description
1 polymer ?
#
loop_
_entity_poly.entity_id
_entity_poly.type
_entity_poly.pdbx_seq_one_letter_code
_entity_poly.pdbx_strand_id
1 'polypeptide(L)'
;MEDYQIVDLYWARQESAISETDKKYGRMLNSISFSLLSSAEDAEECVNDTYVAAWQSMPNERPTYLGAFLSRIIRRISVSRYRAAHTQKRGGAAVLIEELSECIPSASSIEADYENGRLKSSLDRFLSELDEKKRAVFIRRYFYSQPIEQISKAMGMKSGSVKSILSRTRESLREMLKREELL
;
A
#
# COMPACT_ATOMS: atom_id res chain seq x y z
N MET A 1 -3.86 -22.05 -2.64
CA MET A 1 -5.29 -21.77 -2.76
C MET A 1 -5.50 -20.48 -3.54
N GLU A 2 -6.54 -20.35 -4.34
CA GLU A 2 -6.87 -19.13 -5.09
C GLU A 2 -7.51 -18.08 -4.18
N ASP A 3 -7.41 -16.79 -4.54
CA ASP A 3 -7.89 -15.68 -3.69
C ASP A 3 -9.37 -15.80 -3.33
N TYR A 4 -10.21 -16.12 -4.31
CA TYR A 4 -11.65 -16.24 -4.08
C TYR A 4 -11.99 -17.34 -3.07
N GLN A 5 -11.23 -18.45 -3.05
CA GLN A 5 -11.43 -19.54 -2.10
C GLN A 5 -11.07 -19.10 -0.67
N ILE A 6 -10.00 -18.31 -0.52
CA ILE A 6 -9.62 -17.77 0.79
C ILE A 6 -10.70 -16.78 1.26
N VAL A 7 -11.21 -15.92 0.36
CA VAL A 7 -12.30 -14.99 0.68
C VAL A 7 -13.56 -15.75 1.10
N ASP A 8 -13.89 -16.85 0.44
CA ASP A 8 -15.03 -17.70 0.82
C ASP A 8 -14.90 -18.30 2.22
N LEU A 9 -13.68 -18.70 2.62
CA LEU A 9 -13.40 -19.17 3.99
C LEU A 9 -13.66 -18.06 5.04
N TYR A 10 -13.26 -16.81 4.76
CA TYR A 10 -13.57 -15.68 5.63
C TYR A 10 -15.07 -15.43 5.76
N TRP A 11 -15.80 -15.51 4.64
CA TRP A 11 -17.26 -15.36 4.63
C TRP A 11 -17.97 -16.49 5.36
N ALA A 12 -17.45 -17.70 5.25
CA ALA A 12 -17.93 -18.88 5.99
C ALA A 12 -17.48 -18.90 7.45
N ARG A 13 -16.74 -17.89 7.94
CA ARG A 13 -16.19 -17.81 9.30
C ARG A 13 -15.34 -19.02 9.67
N GLN A 14 -14.61 -19.58 8.74
CA GLN A 14 -13.69 -20.67 8.98
C GLN A 14 -12.31 -20.13 9.37
N GLU A 15 -11.78 -20.54 10.53
CA GLU A 15 -10.47 -20.10 11.05
C GLU A 15 -9.30 -20.44 10.10
N SER A 16 -9.46 -21.49 9.27
CA SER A 16 -8.50 -21.82 8.21
C SER A 16 -8.24 -20.70 7.20
N ALA A 17 -9.15 -19.72 7.09
CA ALA A 17 -8.94 -18.52 6.29
C ALA A 17 -7.65 -17.78 6.66
N ILE A 18 -7.37 -17.65 7.95
CA ILE A 18 -6.18 -16.96 8.47
C ILE A 18 -4.91 -17.73 8.07
N SER A 19 -4.89 -19.04 8.31
CA SER A 19 -3.72 -19.87 7.98
C SER A 19 -3.45 -19.93 6.48
N GLU A 20 -4.48 -19.97 5.63
CA GLU A 20 -4.30 -19.94 4.18
C GLU A 20 -3.86 -18.55 3.67
N THR A 21 -4.33 -17.49 4.33
CA THR A 21 -3.85 -16.12 4.07
C THR A 21 -2.37 -15.98 4.43
N ASP A 22 -1.96 -16.47 5.59
CA ASP A 22 -0.56 -16.42 6.03
C ASP A 22 0.36 -17.19 5.08
N LYS A 23 0.01 -18.42 4.72
CA LYS A 23 0.78 -19.21 3.74
C LYS A 23 0.99 -18.49 2.41
N LYS A 24 -0.03 -17.80 1.91
CA LYS A 24 0.02 -17.12 0.60
C LYS A 24 0.63 -15.73 0.66
N TYR A 25 0.31 -14.96 1.68
CA TYR A 25 0.61 -13.53 1.76
C TYR A 25 1.49 -13.10 2.93
N GLY A 26 1.73 -13.95 3.93
CA GLY A 26 2.45 -13.59 5.14
C GLY A 26 3.82 -12.97 4.88
N ARG A 27 4.61 -13.56 3.97
CA ARG A 27 5.93 -12.99 3.58
C ARG A 27 5.82 -11.60 2.96
N MET A 28 4.81 -11.38 2.11
CA MET A 28 4.56 -10.09 1.47
C MET A 28 4.15 -9.04 2.50
N LEU A 29 3.22 -9.38 3.39
CA LEU A 29 2.74 -8.49 4.45
C LEU A 29 3.88 -8.10 5.40
N ASN A 30 4.66 -9.09 5.85
CA ASN A 30 5.83 -8.83 6.69
C ASN A 30 6.84 -7.92 6.00
N SER A 31 7.14 -8.14 4.71
CA SER A 31 8.04 -7.27 3.94
C SER A 31 7.53 -5.83 3.84
N ILE A 32 6.23 -5.62 3.65
CA ILE A 32 5.63 -4.28 3.61
C ILE A 32 5.81 -3.59 4.97
N SER A 33 5.42 -4.26 6.05
CA SER A 33 5.49 -3.71 7.39
C SER A 33 6.92 -3.43 7.82
N PHE A 34 7.84 -4.38 7.61
CA PHE A 34 9.26 -4.22 7.92
C PHE A 34 9.90 -3.05 7.16
N SER A 35 9.52 -2.84 5.90
CA SER A 35 10.01 -1.69 5.11
C SER A 35 9.63 -0.35 5.71
N LEU A 36 8.50 -0.29 6.42
CA LEU A 36 7.99 0.92 7.06
C LEU A 36 8.55 1.11 8.48
N LEU A 37 8.63 0.03 9.26
CA LEU A 37 8.94 0.09 10.70
C LEU A 37 10.41 -0.17 11.01
N SER A 38 11.13 -0.91 10.15
CA SER A 38 12.52 -1.35 10.38
C SER A 38 12.70 -2.18 11.66
N SER A 39 11.61 -2.77 12.19
CA SER A 39 11.57 -3.64 13.35
C SER A 39 10.87 -4.93 12.97
N ALA A 40 11.50 -6.07 13.21
CA ALA A 40 10.93 -7.38 12.90
C ALA A 40 9.74 -7.71 13.81
N GLU A 41 9.86 -7.38 15.09
CA GLU A 41 8.84 -7.60 16.10
C GLU A 41 7.57 -6.78 15.80
N ASP A 42 7.74 -5.47 15.56
CA ASP A 42 6.62 -4.62 15.17
C ASP A 42 5.98 -5.03 13.85
N ALA A 43 6.80 -5.53 12.90
CA ALA A 43 6.28 -6.00 11.62
C ALA A 43 5.40 -7.24 11.78
N GLU A 44 5.82 -8.20 12.60
CA GLU A 44 5.06 -9.41 12.89
C GLU A 44 3.75 -9.09 13.61
N GLU A 45 3.77 -8.19 14.57
CA GLU A 45 2.56 -7.73 15.27
C GLU A 45 1.58 -7.05 14.30
N CYS A 46 2.06 -6.17 13.42
CA CYS A 46 1.21 -5.56 12.39
C CYS A 46 0.63 -6.59 11.41
N VAL A 47 1.34 -7.68 11.11
CA VAL A 47 0.81 -8.79 10.30
C VAL A 47 -0.35 -9.46 11.02
N ASN A 48 -0.20 -9.78 12.29
CA ASN A 48 -1.26 -10.37 13.12
C ASN A 48 -2.49 -9.45 13.20
N ASP A 49 -2.28 -8.16 13.45
CA ASP A 49 -3.34 -7.15 13.43
C ASP A 49 -4.05 -7.08 12.08
N THR A 50 -3.31 -7.30 10.98
CA THR A 50 -3.89 -7.33 9.62
C THR A 50 -4.83 -8.51 9.46
N TYR A 51 -4.52 -9.68 10.00
CA TYR A 51 -5.42 -10.84 9.95
C TYR A 51 -6.69 -10.60 10.76
N VAL A 52 -6.58 -9.99 11.93
CA VAL A 52 -7.74 -9.60 12.75
C VAL A 52 -8.61 -8.59 12.00
N ALA A 53 -8.02 -7.56 11.42
CA ALA A 53 -8.75 -6.56 10.66
C ALA A 53 -9.43 -7.15 9.41
N ALA A 54 -8.76 -8.05 8.69
CA ALA A 54 -9.35 -8.76 7.56
C ALA A 54 -10.53 -9.64 8.00
N TRP A 55 -10.39 -10.36 9.11
CA TRP A 55 -11.48 -11.14 9.67
C TRP A 55 -12.71 -10.32 10.05
N GLN A 56 -12.50 -9.12 10.56
CA GLN A 56 -13.59 -8.20 10.92
C GLN A 56 -14.26 -7.55 9.70
N SER A 57 -13.48 -7.23 8.67
CA SER A 57 -13.96 -6.50 7.48
C SER A 57 -14.69 -7.39 6.48
N MET A 58 -14.26 -8.63 6.31
CA MET A 58 -14.75 -9.53 5.25
C MET A 58 -16.24 -9.87 5.29
N PRO A 59 -16.96 -9.86 6.43
CA PRO A 59 -18.42 -10.02 6.39
C PRO A 59 -19.15 -8.89 5.64
N ASN A 60 -18.51 -7.71 5.52
CA ASN A 60 -19.08 -6.55 4.85
C ASN A 60 -18.39 -6.26 3.52
N GLU A 61 -17.17 -6.74 3.32
CA GLU A 61 -16.37 -6.51 2.12
C GLU A 61 -16.02 -7.85 1.46
N ARG A 62 -16.19 -7.95 0.12
CA ARG A 62 -15.78 -9.12 -0.66
C ARG A 62 -14.75 -8.71 -1.70
N PRO A 63 -13.45 -8.68 -1.33
CA PRO A 63 -12.42 -8.20 -2.22
C PRO A 63 -12.20 -9.14 -3.41
N THR A 64 -12.13 -8.57 -4.62
CA THR A 64 -11.76 -9.30 -5.83
C THR A 64 -10.27 -9.64 -5.86
N TYR A 65 -9.44 -8.76 -5.30
CA TYR A 65 -7.99 -8.91 -5.21
C TYR A 65 -7.55 -8.93 -3.75
N LEU A 66 -7.43 -10.12 -3.17
CA LEU A 66 -7.13 -10.29 -1.74
C LEU A 66 -5.78 -9.68 -1.36
N GLY A 67 -4.73 -9.87 -2.18
CA GLY A 67 -3.42 -9.29 -1.92
C GLY A 67 -3.43 -7.75 -1.86
N ALA A 68 -4.22 -7.10 -2.71
CA ALA A 68 -4.38 -5.65 -2.68
C ALA A 68 -5.13 -5.18 -1.43
N PHE A 69 -6.19 -5.87 -1.06
CA PHE A 69 -6.97 -5.61 0.14
C PHE A 69 -6.10 -5.70 1.41
N LEU A 70 -5.36 -6.78 1.57
CA LEU A 70 -4.45 -7.00 2.69
C LEU A 70 -3.31 -5.96 2.73
N SER A 71 -2.75 -5.61 1.56
CA SER A 71 -1.70 -4.59 1.46
C SER A 71 -2.17 -3.21 1.92
N ARG A 72 -3.45 -2.86 1.66
CA ARG A 72 -4.06 -1.62 2.17
C ARG A 72 -4.15 -1.63 3.69
N ILE A 73 -4.59 -2.75 4.27
CA ILE A 73 -4.75 -2.90 5.73
C ILE A 73 -3.39 -2.81 6.43
N ILE A 74 -2.42 -3.65 6.03
CA ILE A 74 -1.09 -3.70 6.67
C ILE A 74 -0.38 -2.34 6.61
N ARG A 75 -0.49 -1.63 5.48
CA ARG A 75 0.11 -0.30 5.35
C ARG A 75 -0.53 0.70 6.32
N ARG A 76 -1.86 0.73 6.41
CA ARG A 76 -2.57 1.61 7.35
C ARG A 76 -2.14 1.36 8.79
N ILE A 77 -2.05 0.09 9.20
CA ILE A 77 -1.63 -0.32 10.55
C ILE A 77 -0.18 0.09 10.79
N SER A 78 0.74 -0.26 9.87
CA SER A 78 2.17 0.05 10.00
C SER A 78 2.44 1.56 10.04
N VAL A 79 1.77 2.35 9.21
CA VAL A 79 1.88 3.81 9.21
C VAL A 79 1.35 4.40 10.52
N SER A 80 0.22 3.90 11.03
CA SER A 80 -0.33 4.33 12.32
C SER A 80 0.64 4.04 13.46
N ARG A 81 1.20 2.83 13.51
CA ARG A 81 2.21 2.44 14.50
C ARG A 81 3.48 3.28 14.38
N TYR A 82 3.97 3.50 13.17
CA TYR A 82 5.11 4.37 12.94
C TYR A 82 4.90 5.77 13.48
N ARG A 83 3.73 6.38 13.19
CA ARG A 83 3.39 7.72 13.69
C ARG A 83 3.31 7.77 15.22
N ALA A 84 2.73 6.73 15.85
CA ALA A 84 2.65 6.64 17.31
C ALA A 84 4.04 6.54 17.97
N ALA A 85 4.97 5.79 17.36
CA ALA A 85 6.31 5.59 17.89
C ALA A 85 7.28 6.76 17.58
N HIS A 86 7.05 7.56 16.53
CA HIS A 86 7.98 8.53 16.00
C HIS A 86 7.42 9.95 15.97
N THR A 87 7.06 10.49 17.12
CA THR A 87 6.74 11.92 17.24
C THR A 87 7.96 12.84 16.94
N GLN A 88 9.17 12.31 16.83
CA GLN A 88 10.42 13.09 16.70
C GLN A 88 11.52 12.57 15.78
N LYS A 89 11.42 11.45 15.05
CA LYS A 89 12.53 10.97 14.19
C LYS A 89 12.08 10.54 12.79
N ARG A 90 12.80 11.04 11.75
CA ARG A 90 12.61 10.66 10.34
C ARG A 90 13.11 9.24 10.07
N GLY A 91 12.22 8.33 9.69
CA GLY A 91 12.50 6.95 9.30
C GLY A 91 11.90 6.60 7.93
N GLY A 92 12.07 5.36 7.47
CA GLY A 92 11.68 4.91 6.13
C GLY A 92 10.21 5.15 5.75
N ALA A 93 9.27 5.00 6.70
CA ALA A 93 7.86 5.33 6.48
C ALA A 93 7.63 6.83 6.29
N ALA A 94 8.39 7.69 7.00
CA ALA A 94 8.30 9.13 6.83
C ALA A 94 8.68 9.53 5.40
N VAL A 95 9.71 8.94 4.83
CA VAL A 95 10.15 9.21 3.45
C VAL A 95 9.07 8.84 2.45
N LEU A 96 8.41 7.69 2.59
CA LEU A 96 7.34 7.25 1.68
C LEU A 96 6.09 8.13 1.80
N ILE A 97 5.74 8.50 3.04
CA ILE A 97 4.62 9.40 3.31
C ILE A 97 4.94 10.81 2.80
N GLU A 98 6.16 11.31 3.02
CA GLU A 98 6.63 12.62 2.56
C GLU A 98 6.68 12.66 1.02
N GLU A 99 7.21 11.61 0.37
CA GLU A 99 7.22 11.48 -1.08
C GLU A 99 5.82 11.54 -1.71
N LEU A 100 4.79 10.98 -1.06
CA LEU A 100 3.40 11.00 -1.55
C LEU A 100 2.61 12.21 -1.05
N SER A 101 2.86 12.73 0.13
CA SER A 101 2.15 13.90 0.67
C SER A 101 2.42 15.17 -0.11
N GLU A 102 3.54 15.22 -0.83
CA GLU A 102 3.79 16.29 -1.82
C GLU A 102 2.85 16.23 -3.03
N CYS A 103 2.22 15.07 -3.26
CA CYS A 103 1.43 14.79 -4.46
C CYS A 103 -0.06 14.52 -4.16
N ILE A 104 -0.43 14.15 -2.92
CA ILE A 104 -1.79 13.75 -2.56
C ILE A 104 -2.22 14.48 -1.30
N PRO A 105 -3.35 15.20 -1.29
CA PRO A 105 -3.84 15.91 -0.11
C PRO A 105 -4.15 14.95 1.05
N SER A 106 -3.91 15.41 2.27
CA SER A 106 -4.30 14.69 3.50
C SER A 106 -5.81 14.71 3.64
N ALA A 107 -6.46 13.58 3.45
CA ALA A 107 -7.89 13.44 3.74
C ALA A 107 -8.15 13.56 5.26
N SER A 108 -8.68 14.68 5.68
CA SER A 108 -9.10 14.93 7.08
C SER A 108 -10.43 15.66 7.18
N SER A 109 -11.52 15.15 6.57
CA SER A 109 -12.87 15.57 6.91
C SER A 109 -13.95 14.65 6.31
N ILE A 110 -15.20 14.82 6.76
CA ILE A 110 -16.38 14.04 6.35
C ILE A 110 -16.81 14.32 4.89
N GLU A 111 -16.40 15.41 4.29
CA GLU A 111 -16.48 15.70 2.85
C GLU A 111 -15.57 14.78 2.03
N ALA A 112 -14.66 14.08 2.72
CA ALA A 112 -13.66 13.20 2.15
C ALA A 112 -14.19 11.97 1.40
N ASP A 113 -15.41 11.49 1.62
CA ASP A 113 -15.86 10.26 0.95
C ASP A 113 -16.18 10.47 -0.53
N TYR A 114 -16.74 11.63 -0.89
CA TYR A 114 -16.98 11.97 -2.31
C TYR A 114 -15.68 12.35 -3.01
N GLU A 115 -14.82 13.14 -2.36
CA GLU A 115 -13.50 13.51 -2.85
C GLU A 115 -12.57 12.30 -2.92
N ASN A 116 -12.64 11.37 -1.96
CA ASN A 116 -11.92 10.10 -1.99
C ASN A 116 -12.33 9.23 -3.19
N GLY A 117 -13.60 9.24 -3.58
CA GLY A 117 -14.08 8.55 -4.78
C GLY A 117 -13.50 9.15 -6.06
N ARG A 118 -13.49 10.49 -6.18
CA ARG A 118 -12.87 11.21 -7.30
C ARG A 118 -11.37 10.98 -7.36
N LEU A 119 -10.67 11.15 -6.24
CA LEU A 119 -9.24 10.91 -6.13
C LEU A 119 -8.87 9.47 -6.50
N LYS A 120 -9.63 8.48 -6.02
CA LYS A 120 -9.43 7.08 -6.38
C LYS A 120 -9.56 6.86 -7.88
N SER A 121 -10.63 7.36 -8.49
CA SER A 121 -10.86 7.21 -9.94
C SER A 121 -9.77 7.87 -10.76
N SER A 122 -9.28 9.03 -10.32
CA SER A 122 -8.19 9.75 -10.97
C SER A 122 -6.86 9.00 -10.85
N LEU A 123 -6.57 8.42 -9.69
CA LEU A 123 -5.39 7.58 -9.49
C LEU A 123 -5.44 6.29 -10.33
N ASP A 124 -6.58 5.62 -10.39
CA ASP A 124 -6.77 4.41 -11.20
C ASP A 124 -6.55 4.72 -12.70
N ARG A 125 -7.12 5.83 -13.18
CA ARG A 125 -6.89 6.31 -14.56
C ARG A 125 -5.42 6.63 -14.79
N PHE A 126 -4.80 7.42 -13.93
CA PHE A 126 -3.38 7.75 -14.03
C PHE A 126 -2.50 6.51 -14.13
N LEU A 127 -2.73 5.53 -13.25
CA LEU A 127 -1.96 4.29 -13.28
C LEU A 127 -2.21 3.49 -14.56
N SER A 128 -3.43 3.51 -15.11
CA SER A 128 -3.75 2.81 -16.36
C SER A 128 -3.07 3.44 -17.58
N GLU A 129 -2.84 4.75 -17.58
CA GLU A 129 -2.18 5.51 -18.65
C GLU A 129 -0.65 5.40 -18.62
N LEU A 130 -0.06 5.03 -17.48
CA LEU A 130 1.39 4.79 -17.40
C LEU A 130 1.82 3.58 -18.23
N ASP A 131 2.99 3.68 -18.87
CA ASP A 131 3.63 2.50 -19.44
C ASP A 131 3.88 1.45 -18.35
N GLU A 132 3.91 0.17 -18.76
CA GLU A 132 4.01 -0.97 -17.85
C GLU A 132 5.19 -0.86 -16.87
N LYS A 133 6.34 -0.38 -17.37
CA LYS A 133 7.56 -0.25 -16.57
C LYS A 133 7.43 0.82 -15.48
N LYS A 134 6.91 2.00 -15.82
CA LYS A 134 6.68 3.09 -14.85
C LYS A 134 5.62 2.68 -13.84
N ARG A 135 4.53 2.06 -14.29
CA ARG A 135 3.47 1.53 -13.45
C ARG A 135 4.02 0.51 -12.44
N ALA A 136 4.80 -0.48 -12.91
CA ALA A 136 5.39 -1.49 -12.06
C ALA A 136 6.33 -0.88 -11.00
N VAL A 137 7.19 0.07 -11.37
CA VAL A 137 8.08 0.77 -10.44
C VAL A 137 7.27 1.56 -9.40
N PHE A 138 6.24 2.28 -9.83
CA PHE A 138 5.39 3.07 -8.95
C PHE A 138 4.62 2.19 -7.95
N ILE A 139 3.98 1.12 -8.43
CA ILE A 139 3.25 0.17 -7.57
C ILE A 139 4.19 -0.50 -6.58
N ARG A 140 5.38 -0.95 -7.01
CA ARG A 140 6.38 -1.55 -6.11
C ARG A 140 6.79 -0.58 -5.00
N ARG A 141 7.01 0.69 -5.32
CA ARG A 141 7.43 1.70 -4.35
C ARG A 141 6.31 2.06 -3.38
N TYR A 142 5.15 2.46 -3.92
CA TYR A 142 4.10 3.09 -3.10
C TYR A 142 3.02 2.12 -2.65
N PHE A 143 2.80 1.05 -3.37
CA PHE A 143 1.83 0.03 -2.97
C PHE A 143 2.46 -1.08 -2.13
N TYR A 144 3.62 -1.60 -2.54
CA TYR A 144 4.33 -2.64 -1.80
C TYR A 144 5.43 -2.11 -0.88
N SER A 145 5.64 -0.80 -0.79
CA SER A 145 6.63 -0.14 0.07
C SER A 145 8.06 -0.65 -0.12
N GLN A 146 8.41 -1.14 -1.33
CA GLN A 146 9.72 -1.72 -1.61
C GLN A 146 10.81 -0.64 -1.61
N PRO A 147 11.98 -0.91 -0.99
CA PRO A 147 13.15 -0.08 -1.12
C PRO A 147 13.62 0.01 -2.59
N ILE A 148 14.25 1.14 -2.95
CA ILE A 148 14.73 1.38 -4.32
C ILE A 148 15.68 0.28 -4.80
N GLU A 149 16.51 -0.26 -3.91
CA GLU A 149 17.45 -1.34 -4.19
C GLU A 149 16.75 -2.64 -4.56
N GLN A 150 15.65 -2.97 -3.89
CA GLN A 150 14.83 -4.14 -4.23
C GLN A 150 14.13 -3.97 -5.58
N ILE A 151 13.56 -2.78 -5.83
CA ILE A 151 12.95 -2.45 -7.12
C ILE A 151 13.99 -2.55 -8.25
N SER A 152 15.19 -1.98 -8.02
CA SER A 152 16.31 -2.02 -8.94
C SER A 152 16.66 -3.45 -9.34
N LYS A 153 16.84 -4.34 -8.36
CA LYS A 153 17.11 -5.78 -8.58
C LYS A 153 15.96 -6.48 -9.31
N ALA A 154 14.73 -6.29 -8.84
CA ALA A 154 13.55 -6.94 -9.40
C ALA A 154 13.24 -6.53 -10.84
N MET A 155 13.55 -5.28 -11.21
CA MET A 155 13.29 -4.73 -12.53
C MET A 155 14.52 -4.78 -13.47
N GLY A 156 15.67 -5.29 -13.00
CA GLY A 156 16.92 -5.29 -13.78
C GLY A 156 17.40 -3.88 -14.15
N MET A 157 17.21 -2.89 -13.29
CA MET A 157 17.48 -1.48 -13.56
C MET A 157 18.52 -0.92 -12.59
N LYS A 158 19.22 0.16 -12.99
CA LYS A 158 20.06 0.92 -12.06
C LYS A 158 19.19 1.70 -11.06
N SER A 159 19.61 1.81 -9.80
CA SER A 159 18.89 2.55 -8.77
C SER A 159 18.62 4.02 -9.15
N GLY A 160 19.55 4.66 -9.87
CA GLY A 160 19.35 6.00 -10.42
C GLY A 160 18.21 6.09 -11.42
N SER A 161 18.02 5.06 -12.26
CA SER A 161 16.89 4.99 -13.20
C SER A 161 15.56 4.83 -12.47
N VAL A 162 15.52 4.01 -11.42
CA VAL A 162 14.33 3.85 -10.57
C VAL A 162 13.96 5.18 -9.93
N LYS A 163 14.94 5.89 -9.33
CA LYS A 163 14.74 7.23 -8.72
C LYS A 163 14.17 8.22 -9.73
N SER A 164 14.74 8.28 -10.95
CA SER A 164 14.29 9.18 -12.01
C SER A 164 12.86 8.87 -12.47
N ILE A 165 12.50 7.59 -12.60
CA ILE A 165 11.14 7.19 -12.94
C ILE A 165 10.17 7.63 -11.84
N LEU A 166 10.47 7.35 -10.58
CA LEU A 166 9.62 7.73 -9.45
C LEU A 166 9.42 9.25 -9.38
N SER A 167 10.49 10.03 -9.51
CA SER A 167 10.41 11.49 -9.48
C SER A 167 9.51 12.04 -10.59
N ARG A 168 9.73 11.62 -11.85
CA ARG A 168 8.94 12.07 -12.99
C ARG A 168 7.48 11.62 -12.89
N THR A 169 7.23 10.40 -12.41
CA THR A 169 5.87 9.89 -12.27
C THR A 169 5.11 10.63 -11.17
N ARG A 170 5.78 11.00 -10.06
CA ARG A 170 5.16 11.86 -9.03
C ARG A 170 4.81 13.25 -9.57
N GLU A 171 5.71 13.86 -10.33
CA GLU A 171 5.46 15.17 -10.91
C GLU A 171 4.26 15.13 -11.86
N SER A 172 4.20 14.12 -12.76
CA SER A 172 3.06 13.93 -13.66
C SER A 172 1.74 13.70 -12.88
N LEU A 173 1.78 12.95 -11.80
CA LEU A 173 0.63 12.74 -10.92
C LEU A 173 0.18 14.06 -10.29
N ARG A 174 1.11 14.82 -9.75
CA ARG A 174 0.84 16.12 -9.14
C ARG A 174 0.21 17.11 -10.13
N GLU A 175 0.74 17.19 -11.34
CA GLU A 175 0.18 18.04 -12.40
C GLU A 175 -1.23 17.61 -12.83
N MET A 176 -1.48 16.30 -12.90
CA MET A 176 -2.80 15.78 -13.20
C MET A 176 -3.80 16.14 -12.10
N LEU A 177 -3.46 15.90 -10.81
CA LEU A 177 -4.34 16.20 -9.69
C LEU A 177 -4.63 17.71 -9.56
N LYS A 178 -3.66 18.58 -9.86
CA LYS A 178 -3.88 20.04 -9.94
C LYS A 178 -4.88 20.42 -11.03
N ARG A 179 -4.77 19.82 -12.20
CA ARG A 179 -5.72 20.08 -13.31
C ARG A 179 -7.14 19.61 -13.00
N GLU A 180 -7.29 18.65 -12.15
CA GLU A 180 -8.58 18.11 -11.71
C GLU A 180 -9.12 18.75 -10.44
N GLU A 181 -8.44 19.80 -9.93
CA GLU A 181 -8.79 20.49 -8.69
C GLU A 181 -8.89 19.53 -7.48
N LEU A 182 -7.99 18.55 -7.44
CA LEU A 182 -7.87 17.56 -6.35
C LEU A 182 -6.63 17.81 -5.47
N LEU A 183 -5.91 18.93 -5.72
CA LEU A 183 -4.70 19.35 -4.98
C LEU A 183 -4.81 20.82 -4.62
#